data_1f20a4d0b976d50dd2f476e6068603dc
#
_entry.id   1f20a4d0b976d50dd2f476e6068603dc
#
_cell.length_a   1.000
_cell.length_b   1.000
_cell.length_c   1.000
_cell.angle_alpha   90.00
_cell.angle_beta   90.00
_cell.angle_gamma   90.00
#
_symmetry.space_group_name_H-M   'P 1'
#
loop_
_entity.id
_entity.type
_entity.pdbx_description
1 polymer ?
#
loop_
_entity_poly.entity_id
_entity_poly.type
_entity_poly.pdbx_seq_one_letter_code
_entity_poly.pdbx_strand_id
1 'polypeptide(L)'
;TPTLSSAASDVYKRQALVIGLAVRTGWNVLPAMNASGTGLWDMSGGSDPWYMKRVVDYVVYQKSHLIIDADRAYPMVAINPRPPLFSWSLALGGLFLSWLSGMSLETSVWWSVASLPAIFGALIVLPIAGLARKLHSNMAGIFAAWLIALMPGHIGHSTFGLADHDAFAMLFLAIAFYYWVKAMDELKNERLFQTPSLSPLY
;
A
#
# COMPACT_ATOMS: atom_id res chain seq x y z
N THR A 1 8.78 -22.83 -26.21
CA THR A 1 7.77 -22.53 -25.17
C THR A 1 7.00 -21.30 -25.58
N PRO A 2 5.66 -21.33 -25.65
CA PRO A 2 4.87 -20.16 -26.01
C PRO A 2 5.13 -19.05 -24.99
N THR A 3 5.75 -17.97 -25.41
CA THR A 3 5.94 -16.77 -24.59
C THR A 3 4.64 -15.98 -24.61
N LEU A 4 4.01 -15.80 -23.46
CA LEU A 4 2.88 -14.88 -23.31
C LEU A 4 3.29 -13.48 -23.80
N SER A 5 2.46 -12.88 -24.63
CA SER A 5 2.69 -11.49 -25.07
C SER A 5 2.68 -10.55 -23.85
N SER A 6 3.38 -9.44 -23.94
CA SER A 6 3.38 -8.43 -22.86
C SER A 6 1.97 -7.94 -22.51
N ALA A 7 1.11 -7.78 -23.54
CA ALA A 7 -0.28 -7.38 -23.36
C ALA A 7 -1.10 -8.42 -22.55
N ALA A 8 -0.95 -9.70 -22.83
CA ALA A 8 -1.61 -10.75 -22.06
C ALA A 8 -1.12 -10.76 -20.60
N SER A 9 0.20 -10.62 -20.38
CA SER A 9 0.78 -10.49 -19.04
C SER A 9 0.19 -9.31 -18.25
N ASP A 10 -0.07 -8.19 -18.89
CA ASP A 10 -0.62 -7.00 -18.23
C ASP A 10 -2.11 -7.18 -17.85
N VAL A 11 -2.88 -7.94 -18.65
CA VAL A 11 -4.25 -8.32 -18.26
C VAL A 11 -4.28 -9.14 -16.98
N TYR A 12 -3.44 -10.17 -16.85
CA TYR A 12 -3.39 -10.99 -15.63
C TYR A 12 -2.94 -10.21 -14.40
N LYS A 13 -2.03 -9.25 -14.54
CA LYS A 13 -1.62 -8.37 -13.43
C LYS A 13 -2.75 -7.45 -12.98
N ARG A 14 -3.51 -6.90 -13.92
CA ARG A 14 -4.71 -6.10 -13.60
C ARG A 14 -5.78 -6.94 -12.89
N GLN A 15 -6.00 -8.17 -13.32
CA GLN A 15 -6.91 -9.09 -12.65
C GLN A 15 -6.45 -9.38 -11.21
N ALA A 16 -5.17 -9.67 -11.01
CA ALA A 16 -4.61 -9.89 -9.67
C ALA A 16 -4.78 -8.66 -8.77
N LEU A 17 -4.59 -7.44 -9.30
CA LEU A 17 -4.82 -6.19 -8.58
C LEU A 17 -6.29 -6.04 -8.16
N VAL A 18 -7.22 -6.22 -9.10
CA VAL A 18 -8.67 -6.08 -8.84
C VAL A 18 -9.14 -7.12 -7.83
N ILE A 19 -8.75 -8.38 -7.99
CA ILE A 19 -9.11 -9.46 -7.06
C ILE A 19 -8.45 -9.22 -5.70
N GLY A 20 -7.19 -8.80 -5.68
CA GLY A 20 -6.48 -8.43 -4.45
C GLY A 20 -7.18 -7.31 -3.68
N LEU A 21 -7.72 -6.32 -4.36
CA LEU A 21 -8.54 -5.27 -3.75
C LEU A 21 -9.89 -5.82 -3.28
N ALA A 22 -10.58 -6.61 -4.09
CA ALA A 22 -11.87 -7.19 -3.75
C ALA A 22 -11.81 -8.09 -2.50
N VAL A 23 -10.76 -8.90 -2.37
CA VAL A 23 -10.55 -9.76 -1.19
C VAL A 23 -10.31 -8.92 0.08
N ARG A 24 -9.62 -7.78 -0.03
CA ARG A 24 -9.35 -6.88 1.11
C ARG A 24 -10.55 -6.04 1.54
N THR A 25 -11.49 -5.80 0.63
CA THR A 25 -12.67 -4.96 0.89
C THR A 25 -13.95 -5.77 1.10
N GLY A 26 -14.15 -6.85 0.34
CA GLY A 26 -15.44 -7.54 0.22
C GLY A 26 -16.00 -8.13 1.52
N TRP A 27 -15.14 -8.53 2.45
CA TRP A 27 -15.54 -9.15 3.71
C TRP A 27 -15.84 -8.16 4.83
N ASN A 28 -15.23 -6.98 4.82
CA ASN A 28 -15.25 -6.05 5.95
C ASN A 28 -16.07 -4.78 5.71
N VAL A 29 -16.35 -4.41 4.46
CA VAL A 29 -17.11 -3.17 4.18
C VAL A 29 -18.52 -3.22 4.74
N LEU A 30 -19.28 -4.28 4.42
CA LEU A 30 -20.67 -4.41 4.89
C LEU A 30 -20.78 -4.63 6.41
N PRO A 31 -19.98 -5.52 7.03
CA PRO A 31 -19.96 -5.64 8.49
C PRO A 31 -19.58 -4.34 9.19
N ALA A 32 -18.58 -3.63 8.72
CA ALA A 32 -18.16 -2.36 9.29
C ALA A 32 -19.26 -1.29 9.20
N MET A 33 -19.99 -1.22 8.09
CA MET A 33 -21.13 -0.32 7.93
C MET A 33 -22.32 -0.68 8.83
N ASN A 34 -22.54 -1.96 9.12
CA ASN A 34 -23.69 -2.44 9.87
C ASN A 34 -23.42 -2.53 11.38
N ALA A 35 -22.16 -2.71 11.80
CA ALA A 35 -21.82 -2.96 13.20
C ALA A 35 -22.10 -1.78 14.13
N SER A 36 -22.15 -0.57 13.60
CA SER A 36 -22.22 0.62 14.43
C SER A 36 -23.65 1.01 14.88
N GLY A 37 -24.70 0.52 14.25
CA GLY A 37 -26.10 0.96 14.53
C GLY A 37 -26.31 2.48 14.57
N THR A 38 -25.21 3.24 14.61
CA THR A 38 -25.14 4.69 14.71
C THR A 38 -24.74 5.35 13.39
N GLY A 39 -24.47 4.54 12.33
CA GLY A 39 -23.93 5.02 11.06
C GLY A 39 -22.43 5.35 11.10
N LEU A 40 -21.77 5.15 12.23
CA LEU A 40 -20.32 5.25 12.38
C LEU A 40 -19.69 3.88 12.09
N TRP A 41 -18.53 3.93 11.47
CA TRP A 41 -17.79 2.72 11.05
C TRP A 41 -17.07 2.10 12.23
N ASP A 42 -17.13 0.79 12.34
CA ASP A 42 -16.25 0.08 13.25
C ASP A 42 -14.94 -0.23 12.52
N MET A 43 -13.81 -0.02 13.21
CA MET A 43 -12.49 -0.37 12.71
C MET A 43 -12.19 -1.83 13.07
N SER A 44 -11.66 -2.58 12.09
CA SER A 44 -11.20 -3.95 12.33
C SER A 44 -9.77 -3.97 12.90
N GLY A 45 -9.42 -5.02 13.64
CA GLY A 45 -8.04 -5.26 14.06
C GLY A 45 -7.60 -4.64 15.39
N GLY A 46 -8.51 -4.38 16.30
CA GLY A 46 -8.19 -3.98 17.69
C GLY A 46 -7.88 -2.49 17.87
N SER A 47 -6.93 -2.15 18.75
CA SER A 47 -6.65 -0.77 19.14
C SER A 47 -5.86 0.06 18.12
N ASP A 48 -5.07 -0.59 17.27
CA ASP A 48 -4.15 0.09 16.34
C ASP A 48 -4.85 0.97 15.30
N PRO A 49 -5.91 0.53 14.63
CA PRO A 49 -6.67 1.37 13.70
C PRO A 49 -7.31 2.58 14.36
N TRP A 50 -7.81 2.42 15.59
CA TRP A 50 -8.39 3.51 16.37
C TRP A 50 -7.34 4.55 16.75
N TYR A 51 -6.17 4.08 17.18
CA TYR A 51 -5.06 4.97 17.46
C TYR A 51 -4.60 5.71 16.20
N MET A 52 -4.52 5.02 15.06
CA MET A 52 -4.18 5.67 13.80
C MET A 52 -5.23 6.71 13.41
N LYS A 53 -6.53 6.40 13.56
CA LYS A 53 -7.61 7.38 13.32
C LYS A 53 -7.43 8.63 14.18
N ARG A 54 -7.12 8.48 15.47
CA ARG A 54 -6.82 9.60 16.38
C ARG A 54 -5.64 10.44 15.87
N VAL A 55 -4.54 9.80 15.44
CA VAL A 55 -3.37 10.50 14.88
C VAL A 55 -3.75 11.26 13.60
N VAL A 56 -4.56 10.66 12.72
CA VAL A 56 -5.03 11.29 11.50
C VAL A 56 -5.94 12.49 11.79
N ASP A 57 -6.86 12.36 12.75
CA ASP A 57 -7.71 13.48 13.17
C ASP A 57 -6.85 14.64 13.69
N TYR A 58 -5.85 14.35 14.52
CA TYR A 58 -4.92 15.37 15.00
C TYR A 58 -4.23 16.09 13.83
N VAL A 59 -3.74 15.34 12.83
CA VAL A 59 -3.13 15.91 11.62
C VAL A 59 -4.12 16.81 10.86
N VAL A 60 -5.36 16.37 10.70
CA VAL A 60 -6.39 17.10 9.95
C VAL A 60 -6.77 18.40 10.65
N TYR A 61 -6.98 18.37 11.98
CA TYR A 61 -7.50 19.52 12.72
C TYR A 61 -6.39 20.44 13.23
N GLN A 62 -5.25 19.90 13.66
CA GLN A 62 -4.12 20.69 14.21
C GLN A 62 -3.07 21.07 13.16
N LYS A 63 -3.16 20.53 11.92
CA LYS A 63 -2.20 20.76 10.84
C LYS A 63 -0.75 20.39 11.21
N SER A 64 -0.58 19.50 12.18
CA SER A 64 0.73 19.05 12.69
C SER A 64 0.68 17.57 13.02
N HIS A 65 1.85 16.91 13.06
CA HIS A 65 1.93 15.51 13.47
C HIS A 65 1.88 15.39 15.00
N LEU A 66 1.08 14.44 15.51
CA LEU A 66 1.02 14.13 16.93
C LEU A 66 2.32 13.41 17.34
N ILE A 67 3.25 14.13 17.98
CA ILE A 67 4.52 13.58 18.43
C ILE A 67 4.41 13.05 19.85
N ILE A 68 3.82 13.87 20.76
CA ILE A 68 3.64 13.53 22.16
C ILE A 68 2.15 13.36 22.40
N ASP A 69 1.76 12.20 22.88
CA ASP A 69 0.36 11.88 23.19
C ASP A 69 0.19 11.74 24.70
N ALA A 70 -0.43 12.74 25.32
CA ALA A 70 -0.68 12.77 26.75
C ALA A 70 -1.73 11.75 27.23
N ASP A 71 -2.62 11.31 26.31
CA ASP A 71 -3.69 10.37 26.64
C ASP A 71 -3.25 8.90 26.45
N ARG A 72 -2.12 8.69 25.78
CA ARG A 72 -1.54 7.37 25.64
C ARG A 72 -0.70 7.04 26.89
N ALA A 73 -1.01 5.91 27.53
CA ALA A 73 -0.31 5.43 28.73
C ALA A 73 -0.45 6.36 29.97
N TYR A 74 -1.61 7.03 30.10
CA TYR A 74 -1.91 7.84 31.28
C TYR A 74 -1.60 7.10 32.60
N PRO A 75 -1.01 7.76 33.63
CA PRO A 75 -0.67 9.19 33.71
C PRO A 75 0.69 9.57 33.05
N MET A 76 1.41 8.61 32.46
CA MET A 76 2.65 8.88 31.79
C MET A 76 2.36 9.32 30.34
N VAL A 77 3.16 10.27 29.86
CA VAL A 77 3.09 10.74 28.49
C VAL A 77 3.86 9.77 27.59
N ALA A 78 3.32 9.41 26.44
CA ALA A 78 3.98 8.53 25.49
C ALA A 78 4.32 9.26 24.17
N ILE A 79 5.46 8.91 23.59
CA ILE A 79 5.81 9.33 22.24
C ILE A 79 5.00 8.49 21.26
N ASN A 80 4.45 9.12 20.23
CA ASN A 80 3.80 8.42 19.14
C ASN A 80 4.86 7.70 18.27
N PRO A 81 4.86 6.35 18.20
CA PRO A 81 5.82 5.60 17.41
C PRO A 81 5.47 5.55 15.92
N ARG A 82 4.31 6.06 15.51
CA ARG A 82 3.81 5.92 14.14
C ARG A 82 4.54 6.87 13.19
N PRO A 83 5.01 6.37 12.02
CA PRO A 83 5.69 7.20 11.06
C PRO A 83 4.73 8.26 10.46
N PRO A 84 5.18 9.52 10.31
CA PRO A 84 4.29 10.61 9.90
C PRO A 84 3.74 10.43 8.48
N LEU A 85 4.51 9.88 7.54
CA LEU A 85 4.11 9.79 6.14
C LEU A 85 2.79 9.03 5.95
N PHE A 86 2.58 7.95 6.70
CA PHE A 86 1.34 7.18 6.60
C PHE A 86 0.13 7.97 7.09
N SER A 87 0.20 8.55 8.29
CA SER A 87 -0.90 9.35 8.84
C SER A 87 -1.21 10.59 7.99
N TRP A 88 -0.19 11.26 7.44
CA TRP A 88 -0.39 12.36 6.50
C TRP A 88 -1.02 11.90 5.18
N SER A 89 -0.65 10.72 4.66
CA SER A 89 -1.28 10.16 3.46
C SER A 89 -2.77 9.89 3.67
N LEU A 90 -3.14 9.35 4.83
CA LEU A 90 -4.54 9.14 5.21
C LEU A 90 -5.29 10.46 5.38
N ALA A 91 -4.67 11.46 6.02
CA ALA A 91 -5.26 12.78 6.20
C ALA A 91 -5.51 13.48 4.85
N LEU A 92 -4.52 13.46 3.96
CA LEU A 92 -4.66 14.02 2.61
C LEU A 92 -5.74 13.29 1.80
N GLY A 93 -5.83 11.96 1.93
CA GLY A 93 -6.89 11.17 1.33
C GLY A 93 -8.28 11.59 1.81
N GLY A 94 -8.45 11.84 3.11
CA GLY A 94 -9.70 12.35 3.69
C GLY A 94 -10.06 13.75 3.19
N LEU A 95 -9.09 14.66 3.15
CA LEU A 95 -9.28 16.01 2.63
C LEU A 95 -9.66 15.98 1.13
N PHE A 96 -8.97 15.19 0.34
CA PHE A 96 -9.26 15.01 -1.09
C PHE A 96 -10.65 14.43 -1.32
N LEU A 97 -11.02 13.42 -0.55
CA LEU A 97 -12.34 12.78 -0.65
C LEU A 97 -13.46 13.76 -0.26
N SER A 98 -13.28 14.56 0.80
CA SER A 98 -14.22 15.59 1.20
C SER A 98 -14.42 16.64 0.10
N TRP A 99 -13.32 17.10 -0.49
CA TRP A 99 -13.36 18.05 -1.60
C TRP A 99 -14.07 17.50 -2.84
N LEU A 100 -13.81 16.22 -3.17
CA LEU A 100 -14.36 15.58 -4.37
C LEU A 100 -15.85 15.24 -4.23
N SER A 101 -16.27 14.74 -3.06
CA SER A 101 -17.61 14.18 -2.84
C SER A 101 -18.58 15.15 -2.19
N GLY A 102 -18.10 16.25 -1.59
CA GLY A 102 -18.91 17.13 -0.76
C GLY A 102 -19.36 16.54 0.58
N MET A 103 -18.90 15.34 0.93
CA MET A 103 -19.16 14.75 2.25
C MET A 103 -18.50 15.56 3.37
N SER A 104 -19.03 15.42 4.60
CA SER A 104 -18.39 16.01 5.76
C SER A 104 -16.93 15.55 5.89
N LEU A 105 -16.07 16.42 6.39
CA LEU A 105 -14.64 16.09 6.58
C LEU A 105 -14.45 14.87 7.48
N GLU A 106 -15.21 14.79 8.55
CA GLU A 106 -15.18 13.65 9.47
C GLU A 106 -15.49 12.32 8.75
N THR A 107 -16.59 12.26 8.00
CA THR A 107 -16.96 11.08 7.22
C THR A 107 -15.89 10.73 6.19
N SER A 108 -15.33 11.71 5.50
CA SER A 108 -14.30 11.51 4.49
C SER A 108 -13.00 10.99 5.08
N VAL A 109 -12.62 11.46 6.27
CA VAL A 109 -11.46 10.96 7.02
C VAL A 109 -11.69 9.50 7.44
N TRP A 110 -12.87 9.15 7.91
CA TRP A 110 -13.23 7.76 8.21
C TRP A 110 -13.06 6.86 6.99
N TRP A 111 -13.62 7.24 5.86
CA TRP A 111 -13.47 6.51 4.60
C TRP A 111 -12.01 6.36 4.18
N SER A 112 -11.22 7.41 4.29
CA SER A 112 -9.80 7.40 3.96
C SER A 112 -9.02 6.43 4.84
N VAL A 113 -9.22 6.51 6.16
CA VAL A 113 -8.54 5.65 7.15
C VAL A 113 -8.94 4.18 6.96
N ALA A 114 -10.20 3.91 6.63
CA ALA A 114 -10.67 2.56 6.42
C ALA A 114 -10.23 1.95 5.08
N SER A 115 -10.22 2.73 3.99
CA SER A 115 -10.04 2.19 2.63
C SER A 115 -8.60 2.23 2.11
N LEU A 116 -7.81 3.26 2.44
CA LEU A 116 -6.46 3.41 1.87
C LEU A 116 -5.51 2.25 2.21
N PRO A 117 -5.54 1.62 3.40
CA PRO A 117 -4.73 0.44 3.66
C PRO A 117 -5.01 -0.71 2.69
N ALA A 118 -6.28 -0.95 2.35
CA ALA A 118 -6.66 -1.97 1.38
C ALA A 118 -6.18 -1.62 -0.04
N ILE A 119 -6.23 -0.35 -0.41
CA ILE A 119 -5.71 0.14 -1.69
C ILE A 119 -4.19 -0.02 -1.75
N PHE A 120 -3.45 0.40 -0.73
CA PHE A 120 -1.99 0.23 -0.67
C PHE A 120 -1.59 -1.25 -0.70
N GLY A 121 -2.33 -2.09 0.04
CA GLY A 121 -2.12 -3.53 0.04
C GLY A 121 -2.41 -4.20 -1.31
N ALA A 122 -3.34 -3.70 -2.10
CA ALA A 122 -3.58 -4.18 -3.46
C ALA A 122 -2.51 -3.67 -4.44
N LEU A 123 -2.10 -2.41 -4.33
CA LEU A 123 -1.14 -1.78 -5.23
C LEU A 123 0.25 -2.45 -5.23
N ILE A 124 0.63 -3.15 -4.16
CA ILE A 124 1.90 -3.89 -4.07
C ILE A 124 2.07 -4.93 -5.19
N VAL A 125 0.96 -5.41 -5.76
CA VAL A 125 0.96 -6.34 -6.89
C VAL A 125 1.79 -5.80 -8.06
N LEU A 126 1.75 -4.49 -8.31
CA LEU A 126 2.43 -3.86 -9.43
C LEU A 126 3.96 -3.93 -9.35
N PRO A 127 4.61 -3.43 -8.27
CA PRO A 127 6.06 -3.51 -8.15
C PRO A 127 6.57 -4.94 -7.97
N ILE A 128 5.86 -5.82 -7.28
CA ILE A 128 6.25 -7.23 -7.10
C ILE A 128 6.19 -7.97 -8.44
N ALA A 129 5.12 -7.81 -9.22
CA ALA A 129 5.02 -8.39 -10.56
C ALA A 129 6.12 -7.85 -11.50
N GLY A 130 6.39 -6.53 -11.43
CA GLY A 130 7.45 -5.89 -12.19
C GLY A 130 8.83 -6.43 -11.83
N LEU A 131 9.11 -6.58 -10.56
CA LEU A 131 10.36 -7.13 -10.03
C LEU A 131 10.58 -8.57 -10.50
N ALA A 132 9.61 -9.46 -10.29
CA ALA A 132 9.70 -10.86 -10.69
C ALA A 132 9.84 -11.01 -12.22
N ARG A 133 9.17 -10.17 -12.99
CA ARG A 133 9.33 -10.13 -14.45
C ARG A 133 10.75 -9.75 -14.87
N LYS A 134 11.33 -8.75 -14.24
CA LYS A 134 12.70 -8.31 -14.52
C LYS A 134 13.75 -9.37 -14.15
N LEU A 135 13.56 -9.99 -13.02
CA LEU A 135 14.51 -10.99 -12.50
C LEU A 135 14.46 -12.33 -13.24
N HIS A 136 13.30 -12.69 -13.80
CA HIS A 136 13.15 -14.02 -14.39
C HIS A 136 12.36 -14.05 -15.70
N SER A 137 11.02 -13.81 -15.67
CA SER A 137 10.17 -13.92 -16.86
C SER A 137 8.79 -13.29 -16.70
N ASN A 138 8.06 -13.11 -17.80
CA ASN A 138 6.66 -12.65 -17.73
C ASN A 138 5.77 -13.58 -16.92
N MET A 139 5.99 -14.89 -16.98
CA MET A 139 5.25 -15.86 -16.19
C MET A 139 5.56 -15.72 -14.70
N ALA A 140 6.82 -15.54 -14.31
CA ALA A 140 7.20 -15.28 -12.92
C ALA A 140 6.51 -14.02 -12.39
N GLY A 141 6.41 -12.97 -13.21
CA GLY A 141 5.67 -11.75 -12.84
C GLY A 141 4.18 -12.00 -12.59
N ILE A 142 3.53 -12.84 -13.41
CA ILE A 142 2.12 -13.21 -13.20
C ILE A 142 1.95 -14.02 -11.92
N PHE A 143 2.76 -15.05 -11.70
CA PHE A 143 2.70 -15.85 -10.48
C PHE A 143 2.96 -15.02 -9.22
N ALA A 144 3.94 -14.15 -9.24
CA ALA A 144 4.25 -13.26 -8.13
C ALA A 144 3.09 -12.28 -7.84
N ALA A 145 2.43 -11.77 -8.89
CA ALA A 145 1.24 -10.92 -8.76
C ALA A 145 0.11 -11.64 -8.01
N TRP A 146 -0.21 -12.86 -8.42
CA TRP A 146 -1.27 -13.65 -7.79
C TRP A 146 -0.90 -14.10 -6.37
N LEU A 147 0.35 -14.51 -6.14
CA LEU A 147 0.81 -14.89 -4.82
C LEU A 147 0.68 -13.75 -3.82
N ILE A 148 1.16 -12.55 -4.14
CA ILE A 148 1.06 -11.41 -3.21
C ILE A 148 -0.37 -10.89 -3.07
N ALA A 149 -1.18 -10.94 -4.13
CA ALA A 149 -2.58 -10.54 -4.09
C ALA A 149 -3.40 -11.37 -3.09
N LEU A 150 -3.10 -12.67 -3.02
CA LEU A 150 -3.84 -13.65 -2.22
C LEU A 150 -3.09 -14.13 -0.97
N MET A 151 -1.91 -13.56 -0.65
CA MET A 151 -1.11 -13.95 0.53
C MET A 151 -1.85 -13.61 1.82
N PRO A 152 -2.24 -14.60 2.66
CA PRO A 152 -3.08 -14.35 3.84
C PRO A 152 -2.44 -13.40 4.84
N GLY A 153 -1.13 -13.54 5.10
CA GLY A 153 -0.42 -12.64 6.02
C GLY A 153 -0.45 -11.19 5.56
N HIS A 154 -0.30 -10.93 4.26
CA HIS A 154 -0.37 -9.56 3.72
C HIS A 154 -1.81 -9.03 3.67
N ILE A 155 -2.80 -9.89 3.37
CA ILE A 155 -4.22 -9.52 3.45
C ILE A 155 -4.56 -9.11 4.88
N GLY A 156 -4.13 -9.91 5.87
CA GLY A 156 -4.40 -9.65 7.29
C GLY A 156 -3.92 -8.28 7.79
N HIS A 157 -2.89 -7.70 7.17
CA HIS A 157 -2.37 -6.36 7.49
C HIS A 157 -2.82 -5.25 6.53
N SER A 158 -3.77 -5.54 5.65
CA SER A 158 -4.22 -4.60 4.62
C SER A 158 -5.71 -4.69 4.31
N THR A 159 -6.51 -5.21 5.22
CA THR A 159 -7.98 -5.27 5.05
C THR A 159 -8.62 -3.92 5.28
N PHE A 160 -9.77 -3.70 4.67
CA PHE A 160 -10.61 -2.53 4.91
C PHE A 160 -10.94 -2.39 6.40
N GLY A 161 -10.76 -1.20 6.95
CA GLY A 161 -10.96 -0.91 8.37
C GLY A 161 -9.74 -1.20 9.25
N LEU A 162 -8.69 -1.83 8.72
CA LEU A 162 -7.43 -2.04 9.43
C LEU A 162 -6.41 -0.97 9.01
N ALA A 163 -6.36 0.13 9.74
CA ALA A 163 -5.42 1.23 9.49
C ALA A 163 -4.03 0.91 10.07
N ASP A 164 -3.40 -0.13 9.49
CA ASP A 164 -2.03 -0.49 9.81
C ASP A 164 -1.07 0.05 8.74
N HIS A 165 0.12 0.48 9.18
CA HIS A 165 1.15 1.06 8.31
C HIS A 165 1.95 0.02 7.53
N ASP A 166 1.83 -1.26 7.85
CA ASP A 166 2.63 -2.34 7.27
C ASP A 166 2.43 -2.45 5.75
N ALA A 167 1.18 -2.42 5.28
CA ALA A 167 0.88 -2.48 3.86
C ALA A 167 1.48 -1.29 3.08
N PHE A 168 1.46 -0.10 3.69
CA PHE A 168 2.06 1.10 3.14
C PHE A 168 3.59 0.98 3.07
N ALA A 169 4.23 0.56 4.15
CA ALA A 169 5.67 0.38 4.21
C ALA A 169 6.15 -0.68 3.20
N MET A 170 5.44 -1.81 3.12
CA MET A 170 5.76 -2.90 2.17
C MET A 170 5.59 -2.46 0.71
N LEU A 171 4.60 -1.64 0.38
CA LEU A 171 4.43 -1.08 -0.96
C LEU A 171 5.65 -0.24 -1.36
N PHE A 172 6.08 0.70 -0.52
CA PHE A 172 7.24 1.54 -0.82
C PHE A 172 8.55 0.75 -0.87
N LEU A 173 8.70 -0.25 0.00
CA LEU A 173 9.84 -1.16 -0.04
C LEU A 173 9.89 -1.93 -1.37
N ALA A 174 8.77 -2.47 -1.82
CA ALA A 174 8.67 -3.17 -3.10
C ALA A 174 8.96 -2.25 -4.29
N ILE A 175 8.49 -1.00 -4.26
CA ILE A 175 8.80 0.03 -5.26
C ILE A 175 10.32 0.31 -5.27
N ALA A 176 10.94 0.49 -4.10
CA ALA A 176 12.37 0.75 -3.98
C ALA A 176 13.19 -0.41 -4.56
N PHE A 177 12.87 -1.65 -4.24
CA PHE A 177 13.53 -2.83 -4.82
C PHE A 177 13.34 -2.93 -6.34
N TYR A 178 12.15 -2.64 -6.85
CA TYR A 178 11.90 -2.64 -8.29
C TYR A 178 12.80 -1.64 -9.01
N TYR A 179 12.89 -0.41 -8.52
CA TYR A 179 13.74 0.61 -9.13
C TYR A 179 15.23 0.34 -8.92
N TRP A 180 15.62 -0.24 -7.80
CA TRP A 180 17.00 -0.65 -7.57
C TRP A 180 17.46 -1.71 -8.59
N VAL A 181 16.67 -2.77 -8.77
CA VAL A 181 16.97 -3.81 -9.78
C VAL A 181 16.97 -3.20 -11.19
N LYS A 182 16.04 -2.27 -11.48
CA LYS A 182 16.01 -1.57 -12.75
C LYS A 182 17.30 -0.78 -13.00
N ALA A 183 17.76 -0.02 -12.03
CA ALA A 183 18.99 0.76 -12.12
C ALA A 183 20.24 -0.13 -12.29
N MET A 184 20.31 -1.25 -11.57
CA MET A 184 21.40 -2.22 -11.73
C MET A 184 21.45 -2.83 -13.13
N ASP A 185 20.31 -3.10 -13.74
CA ASP A 185 20.20 -3.62 -15.10
C ASP A 185 20.70 -2.60 -16.13
N GLU A 186 20.32 -1.34 -15.96
CA GLU A 186 20.76 -0.23 -16.83
C GLU A 186 22.28 -0.04 -16.76
N LEU A 187 22.86 -0.01 -15.56
CA LEU A 187 24.30 0.10 -15.35
C LEU A 187 25.09 -1.07 -15.94
N LYS A 188 24.54 -2.30 -15.86
CA LYS A 188 25.15 -3.47 -16.48
C LYS A 188 25.18 -3.33 -17.99
N ASN A 189 24.10 -2.88 -18.60
CA ASN A 189 24.01 -2.70 -20.04
C ASN A 189 24.99 -1.61 -20.54
N GLU A 190 25.07 -0.48 -19.85
CA GLU A 190 26.03 0.58 -20.19
C GLU A 190 27.48 0.09 -20.17
N ARG A 191 27.88 -0.70 -19.15
CA ARG A 191 29.23 -1.27 -19.07
C ARG A 191 29.54 -2.25 -20.21
N LEU A 192 28.54 -3.03 -20.68
CA LEU A 192 28.72 -3.93 -21.80
C LEU A 192 28.98 -3.17 -23.13
N PHE A 193 28.44 -1.97 -23.29
CA PHE A 193 28.70 -1.11 -24.47
C PHE A 193 30.01 -0.32 -24.38
N GLN A 194 30.60 -0.18 -23.18
CA GLN A 194 31.85 0.57 -22.95
C GLN A 194 33.11 -0.31 -22.93
N THR A 195 33.00 -1.64 -22.99
CA THR A 195 34.19 -2.48 -23.17
C THR A 195 34.71 -2.28 -24.60
N PRO A 196 35.91 -1.66 -24.79
CA PRO A 196 36.50 -1.59 -26.10
C PRO A 196 36.69 -3.02 -26.62
N SER A 197 36.22 -3.28 -27.83
CA SER A 197 36.62 -4.49 -28.53
C SER A 197 38.15 -4.46 -28.63
N LEU A 198 38.83 -5.26 -27.85
CA LEU A 198 40.26 -5.54 -28.10
C LEU A 198 40.29 -6.22 -29.44
N SER A 199 40.49 -5.45 -30.52
CA SER A 199 40.88 -6.00 -31.79
C SER A 199 42.20 -6.75 -31.55
N PRO A 200 42.30 -8.01 -31.91
CA PRO A 200 43.58 -8.71 -31.84
C PRO A 200 44.55 -7.94 -32.71
N LEU A 201 45.60 -7.39 -32.11
CA LEU A 201 46.78 -6.94 -32.82
C LEU A 201 47.44 -8.18 -33.44
N TYR A 202 47.23 -8.37 -34.73
CA TYR A 202 48.08 -9.23 -35.55
C TYR A 202 49.22 -8.42 -36.11
#